data_7f4858b285c51cfabfc9ef2fdc21d74d
#
_entry.id   7f4858b285c51cfabfc9ef2fdc21d74d
#
_cell.length_a   1.000
_cell.length_b   1.000
_cell.length_c   1.000
_cell.angle_alpha   90.00
_cell.angle_beta   90.00
_cell.angle_gamma   90.00
#
_symmetry.space_group_name_H-M   'P 1'
#
loop_
_entity.id
_entity.type
_entity.pdbx_description
1 polymer ?
#
loop_
_entity_poly.entity_id
_entity_poly.type
_entity_poly.pdbx_seq_one_letter_code
_entity_poly.pdbx_strand_id
1 'polypeptide(L)'
;VLGIHVFGEVTLSYPAIIECVIILVSAFLSFKTTNVSIRRENHFTWGAIHEVAVLFVGIFITMQPALMILKANGAELGITKPFEMFWATGLLSSFLDNTPTYLVFLTTAGALGLTQGMVTALGTVPVKMLEAISCGAVFMGANTYIGNAPNFMVKSISDENGVNMPSFFGYILWSLVFLVPVFILDMLVFFM
;
A
#
# COMPACT_ATOMS: atom_id res chain seq x y z
N VAL A 1 -21.19 8.62 -8.07
CA VAL A 1 -21.08 8.27 -6.64
C VAL A 1 -21.75 9.37 -5.83
N LEU A 2 -22.69 9.00 -4.95
CA LEU A 2 -23.33 9.94 -4.02
C LEU A 2 -22.27 10.41 -2.99
N GLY A 3 -21.99 11.73 -2.98
CA GLY A 3 -20.96 12.31 -2.11
C GLY A 3 -21.03 13.83 -2.09
N ILE A 4 -20.18 14.47 -1.28
CA ILE A 4 -20.03 15.91 -1.15
C ILE A 4 -18.92 16.37 -2.08
N HIS A 5 -19.20 17.33 -2.96
CA HIS A 5 -18.18 18.01 -3.76
C HIS A 5 -17.31 18.89 -2.85
N VAL A 6 -16.01 18.62 -2.80
CA VAL A 6 -15.08 19.37 -1.94
C VAL A 6 -14.35 20.43 -2.73
N PHE A 7 -13.76 20.07 -3.88
CA PHE A 7 -13.03 21.01 -4.73
C PHE A 7 -12.82 20.41 -6.14
N GLY A 8 -13.13 21.15 -7.19
CA GLY A 8 -12.99 20.69 -8.57
C GLY A 8 -13.79 19.41 -8.85
N GLU A 9 -13.15 18.38 -9.36
CA GLU A 9 -13.76 17.06 -9.60
C GLU A 9 -13.67 16.08 -8.39
N VAL A 10 -13.13 16.55 -7.26
CA VAL A 10 -12.96 15.73 -6.08
C VAL A 10 -14.26 15.64 -5.30
N THR A 11 -14.86 14.45 -5.31
CA THR A 11 -16.06 14.12 -4.52
C THR A 11 -15.70 13.19 -3.36
N LEU A 12 -16.03 13.60 -2.15
CA LEU A 12 -15.94 12.75 -0.97
C LEU A 12 -17.22 11.91 -0.89
N SER A 13 -17.11 10.61 -1.08
CA SER A 13 -18.26 9.71 -1.02
C SER A 13 -18.82 9.62 0.40
N TYR A 14 -20.13 9.46 0.56
CA TYR A 14 -20.74 9.27 1.88
C TYR A 14 -20.14 8.08 2.67
N PRO A 15 -19.86 6.91 2.07
CA PRO A 15 -19.18 5.82 2.76
C PRO A 15 -17.83 6.25 3.35
N ALA A 16 -17.01 6.98 2.60
CA ALA A 16 -15.71 7.46 3.09
C ALA A 16 -15.85 8.45 4.26
N ILE A 17 -16.87 9.32 4.23
CA ILE A 17 -17.16 10.23 5.34
C ILE A 17 -17.57 9.43 6.60
N ILE A 18 -18.45 8.45 6.45
CA ILE A 18 -18.90 7.61 7.55
C ILE A 18 -17.73 6.85 8.15
N GLU A 19 -16.85 6.30 7.32
CA GLU A 19 -15.63 5.58 7.72
C GLU A 19 -14.70 6.49 8.53
N CYS A 20 -14.42 7.70 8.05
CA CYS A 20 -13.63 8.69 8.79
C CYS A 20 -14.27 9.04 10.14
N VAL A 21 -15.59 9.24 10.18
CA VAL A 21 -16.31 9.56 11.44
C VAL A 21 -16.21 8.39 12.42
N ILE A 22 -16.40 7.15 11.97
CA ILE A 22 -16.29 5.95 12.82
C ILE A 22 -14.88 5.85 13.40
N ILE A 23 -13.83 6.06 12.59
CA ILE A 23 -12.43 6.01 13.04
C ILE A 23 -12.18 7.09 14.09
N LEU A 24 -12.58 8.32 13.85
CA LEU A 24 -12.39 9.43 14.79
C LEU A 24 -13.15 9.23 16.10
N VAL A 25 -14.39 8.77 16.04
CA VAL A 25 -15.19 8.46 17.22
C VAL A 25 -14.57 7.31 18.02
N SER A 26 -14.12 6.25 17.34
CA SER A 26 -13.44 5.12 17.98
C SER A 26 -12.15 5.53 18.65
N ALA A 27 -11.35 6.37 18.01
CA ALA A 27 -10.14 6.94 18.58
C ALA A 27 -10.45 7.78 19.82
N PHE A 28 -11.44 8.67 19.73
CA PHE A 28 -11.87 9.50 20.85
C PHE A 28 -12.37 8.65 22.04
N LEU A 29 -13.21 7.66 21.78
CA LEU A 29 -13.70 6.74 22.80
C LEU A 29 -12.54 5.96 23.45
N SER A 30 -11.62 5.43 22.65
CA SER A 30 -10.41 4.78 23.16
C SER A 30 -9.62 5.70 24.10
N PHE A 31 -9.48 6.99 23.71
CA PHE A 31 -8.79 7.97 24.56
C PHE A 31 -9.51 8.22 25.89
N LYS A 32 -10.83 8.23 25.90
CA LYS A 32 -11.64 8.52 27.10
C LYS A 32 -11.83 7.31 28.01
N THR A 33 -11.94 6.10 27.44
CA THR A 33 -12.27 4.88 28.19
C THR A 33 -11.04 4.09 28.64
N THR A 34 -9.91 4.21 27.94
CA THR A 34 -8.69 3.48 28.32
C THR A 34 -8.02 4.13 29.52
N ASN A 35 -7.70 3.33 30.53
CA ASN A 35 -6.97 3.81 31.69
C ASN A 35 -5.58 4.33 31.30
N VAL A 36 -5.22 5.50 31.84
CA VAL A 36 -3.92 6.14 31.58
C VAL A 36 -2.74 5.25 31.98
N SER A 37 -2.89 4.41 33.02
CA SER A 37 -1.85 3.46 33.44
C SER A 37 -1.47 2.49 32.33
N ILE A 38 -2.46 1.94 31.60
CA ILE A 38 -2.24 0.99 30.49
C ILE A 38 -1.43 1.64 29.37
N ARG A 39 -1.72 2.89 29.04
CA ARG A 39 -0.96 3.61 28.02
C ARG A 39 0.47 3.89 28.46
N ARG A 40 0.66 4.22 29.73
CA ARG A 40 1.98 4.48 30.31
C ARG A 40 2.81 3.20 30.38
N GLU A 41 2.22 2.08 30.76
CA GLU A 41 2.86 0.76 30.78
C GLU A 41 3.26 0.28 29.37
N ASN A 42 2.44 0.60 28.36
CA ASN A 42 2.72 0.29 26.96
C ASN A 42 3.58 1.35 26.26
N HIS A 43 4.17 2.29 26.99
CA HIS A 43 5.01 3.37 26.44
C HIS A 43 4.39 4.08 25.23
N PHE A 44 3.05 4.26 25.23
CA PHE A 44 2.34 4.86 24.10
C PHE A 44 2.84 6.27 23.82
N THR A 45 3.26 6.51 22.59
CA THR A 45 3.66 7.82 22.07
C THR A 45 2.95 8.13 20.75
N TRP A 46 2.81 9.39 20.41
CA TRP A 46 2.27 9.84 19.14
C TRP A 46 3.33 9.82 18.01
N GLY A 47 4.60 9.60 18.34
CA GLY A 47 5.72 9.71 17.40
C GLY A 47 5.52 8.91 16.12
N ALA A 48 5.26 7.62 16.25
CA ALA A 48 5.08 6.72 15.09
C ALA A 48 3.89 7.14 14.20
N ILE A 49 2.77 7.55 14.80
CA ILE A 49 1.57 7.99 14.05
C ILE A 49 1.84 9.30 13.31
N HIS A 50 2.53 10.25 13.95
CA HIS A 50 2.90 11.52 13.33
C HIS A 50 3.87 11.31 12.15
N GLU A 51 4.88 10.48 12.33
CA GLU A 51 5.87 10.15 11.30
C GLU A 51 5.20 9.54 10.07
N VAL A 52 4.33 8.55 10.27
CA VAL A 52 3.56 7.91 9.20
C VAL A 52 2.63 8.91 8.52
N ALA A 53 1.93 9.77 9.26
CA ALA A 53 1.03 10.77 8.69
C ALA A 53 1.78 11.75 7.77
N VAL A 54 2.93 12.26 8.21
CA VAL A 54 3.77 13.18 7.41
C VAL A 54 4.30 12.48 6.17
N LEU A 55 4.74 11.23 6.29
CA LEU A 55 5.21 10.40 5.18
C LEU A 55 4.12 10.23 4.12
N PHE A 56 2.90 9.84 4.51
CA PHE A 56 1.79 9.66 3.57
C PHE A 56 1.38 10.95 2.87
N VAL A 57 1.30 12.07 3.58
CA VAL A 57 1.03 13.37 2.96
C VAL A 57 2.08 13.69 1.90
N GLY A 58 3.37 13.47 2.20
CA GLY A 58 4.46 13.66 1.26
C GLY A 58 4.32 12.76 0.02
N ILE A 59 4.09 11.46 0.22
CA ILE A 59 3.93 10.47 -0.86
C ILE A 59 2.74 10.86 -1.76
N PHE A 60 1.56 11.13 -1.22
CA PHE A 60 0.38 11.42 -2.03
C PHE A 60 0.52 12.71 -2.84
N ILE A 61 1.22 13.72 -2.33
CA ILE A 61 1.51 14.95 -3.09
C ILE A 61 2.50 14.67 -4.22
N THR A 62 3.62 14.02 -3.91
CA THR A 62 4.71 13.79 -4.88
C THR A 62 4.37 12.73 -5.93
N MET A 63 3.43 11.83 -5.65
CA MET A 63 2.98 10.79 -6.57
C MET A 63 2.13 11.34 -7.73
N GLN A 64 1.43 12.48 -7.56
CA GLN A 64 0.50 12.99 -8.57
C GLN A 64 1.12 13.18 -9.96
N PRO A 65 2.28 13.83 -10.12
CA PRO A 65 2.92 13.96 -11.43
C PRO A 65 3.27 12.61 -12.07
N ALA A 66 3.74 11.66 -11.27
CA ALA A 66 4.08 10.32 -11.74
C ALA A 66 2.84 9.57 -12.27
N LEU A 67 1.71 9.66 -11.55
CA LEU A 67 0.44 9.07 -12.01
C LEU A 67 -0.06 9.71 -13.31
N MET A 68 0.10 11.02 -13.48
CA MET A 68 -0.27 11.71 -14.73
C MET A 68 0.58 11.23 -15.91
N ILE A 69 1.88 11.08 -15.74
CA ILE A 69 2.79 10.56 -16.77
C ILE A 69 2.43 9.11 -17.12
N LEU A 70 2.20 8.26 -16.10
CA LEU A 70 1.83 6.86 -16.31
C LEU A 70 0.47 6.71 -16.99
N LYS A 71 -0.49 7.57 -16.67
CA LYS A 71 -1.78 7.57 -17.36
C LYS A 71 -1.65 7.93 -18.86
N ALA A 72 -0.72 8.82 -19.20
CA ALA A 72 -0.47 9.21 -20.59
C ALA A 72 0.36 8.16 -21.34
N ASN A 73 1.41 7.63 -20.74
CA ASN A 73 2.45 6.82 -21.40
C ASN A 73 2.61 5.41 -20.82
N GLY A 74 1.71 4.97 -19.95
CA GLY A 74 1.84 3.68 -19.26
C GLY A 74 1.88 2.48 -20.21
N ALA A 75 1.21 2.56 -21.35
CA ALA A 75 1.25 1.53 -22.37
C ALA A 75 2.66 1.35 -23.01
N GLU A 76 3.48 2.40 -23.03
CA GLU A 76 4.84 2.36 -23.59
C GLU A 76 5.84 1.62 -22.68
N LEU A 77 5.50 1.36 -21.43
CA LEU A 77 6.34 0.58 -20.51
C LEU A 77 6.49 -0.89 -20.93
N GLY A 78 5.63 -1.36 -21.83
CA GLY A 78 5.68 -2.74 -22.34
C GLY A 78 5.29 -3.81 -21.32
N ILE A 79 4.80 -3.43 -20.15
CA ILE A 79 4.33 -4.36 -19.11
C ILE A 79 2.88 -4.72 -19.44
N THR A 80 2.67 -5.88 -20.05
CA THR A 80 1.36 -6.28 -20.60
C THR A 80 0.82 -7.59 -20.06
N LYS A 81 1.66 -8.37 -19.37
CA LYS A 81 1.30 -9.69 -18.87
C LYS A 81 1.10 -9.69 -17.35
N PRO A 82 0.23 -10.56 -16.80
CA PRO A 82 -0.02 -10.64 -15.37
C PRO A 82 1.25 -10.86 -14.54
N PHE A 83 2.13 -11.79 -14.94
CA PHE A 83 3.36 -12.04 -14.19
C PHE A 83 4.33 -10.85 -14.21
N GLU A 84 4.37 -10.07 -15.30
CA GLU A 84 5.17 -8.84 -15.38
C GLU A 84 4.63 -7.79 -14.42
N MET A 85 3.30 -7.62 -14.37
CA MET A 85 2.63 -6.74 -13.42
C MET A 85 2.88 -7.16 -11.97
N PHE A 86 2.82 -8.48 -11.68
CA PHE A 86 3.10 -9.01 -10.33
C PHE A 86 4.49 -8.62 -9.83
N TRP A 87 5.53 -8.89 -10.64
CA TRP A 87 6.91 -8.59 -10.25
C TRP A 87 7.21 -7.10 -10.23
N ALA A 88 6.77 -6.35 -11.25
CA ALA A 88 7.02 -4.91 -11.30
C ALA A 88 6.34 -4.18 -10.14
N THR A 89 5.08 -4.51 -9.85
CA THR A 89 4.35 -3.98 -8.70
C THR A 89 5.04 -4.37 -7.39
N GLY A 90 5.37 -5.65 -7.24
CA GLY A 90 5.95 -6.17 -6.01
C GLY A 90 7.34 -5.61 -5.70
N LEU A 91 8.20 -5.51 -6.70
CA LEU A 91 9.53 -4.90 -6.53
C LEU A 91 9.42 -3.44 -6.08
N LEU A 92 8.51 -2.69 -6.67
CA LEU A 92 8.28 -1.30 -6.26
C LEU A 92 7.67 -1.23 -4.86
N SER A 93 6.70 -2.11 -4.53
CA SER A 93 6.06 -2.19 -3.22
C SER A 93 7.02 -2.60 -2.09
N SER A 94 8.12 -3.26 -2.43
CA SER A 94 9.15 -3.56 -1.44
C SER A 94 9.82 -2.30 -0.83
N PHE A 95 9.69 -1.16 -1.50
CA PHE A 95 10.31 0.11 -1.08
C PHE A 95 9.30 1.25 -0.90
N LEU A 96 8.14 1.15 -1.55
CA LEU A 96 7.03 2.09 -1.40
C LEU A 96 5.85 1.36 -0.75
N ASP A 97 5.02 2.11 -0.05
CA ASP A 97 3.80 1.54 0.55
C ASP A 97 2.87 0.90 -0.50
N ASN A 98 2.09 -0.08 -0.07
CA ASN A 98 1.23 -0.89 -0.93
C ASN A 98 0.23 -0.05 -1.73
N THR A 99 -0.42 0.92 -1.10
CA THR A 99 -1.49 1.72 -1.73
C THR A 99 -0.98 2.60 -2.87
N PRO A 100 0.07 3.41 -2.70
CA PRO A 100 0.65 4.17 -3.80
C PRO A 100 1.09 3.27 -4.96
N THR A 101 1.76 2.16 -4.64
CA THR A 101 2.25 1.22 -5.64
C THR A 101 1.12 0.57 -6.43
N TYR A 102 0.07 0.13 -5.74
CA TYR A 102 -1.13 -0.40 -6.38
C TYR A 102 -1.74 0.60 -7.37
N LEU A 103 -1.89 1.88 -6.97
CA LEU A 103 -2.44 2.92 -7.82
C LEU A 103 -1.58 3.19 -9.06
N VAL A 104 -0.27 3.18 -8.94
CA VAL A 104 0.67 3.33 -10.05
C VAL A 104 0.42 2.24 -11.11
N PHE A 105 0.43 0.97 -10.71
CA PHE A 105 0.28 -0.13 -11.66
C PHE A 105 -1.16 -0.32 -12.14
N LEU A 106 -2.16 -0.01 -11.33
CA LEU A 106 -3.54 0.04 -11.79
C LEU A 106 -3.73 1.12 -12.88
N THR A 107 -3.11 2.29 -12.71
CA THR A 107 -3.12 3.36 -13.73
C THR A 107 -2.44 2.90 -15.02
N THR A 108 -1.29 2.24 -14.89
CA THR A 108 -0.55 1.67 -16.03
C THR A 108 -1.38 0.62 -16.76
N ALA A 109 -1.99 -0.31 -16.04
CA ALA A 109 -2.85 -1.35 -16.61
C ALA A 109 -4.11 -0.75 -17.29
N GLY A 110 -4.72 0.26 -16.68
CA GLY A 110 -5.86 0.98 -17.25
C GLY A 110 -5.52 1.73 -18.55
N ALA A 111 -4.28 2.24 -18.66
CA ALA A 111 -3.78 2.93 -19.86
C ALA A 111 -3.55 1.99 -21.06
N LEU A 112 -3.52 0.65 -20.87
CA LEU A 112 -3.38 -0.33 -21.95
C LEU A 112 -4.61 -0.37 -22.88
N GLY A 113 -5.72 0.25 -22.54
CA GLY A 113 -6.91 0.33 -23.39
C GLY A 113 -7.60 -1.01 -23.66
N LEU A 114 -7.46 -1.96 -22.74
CA LEU A 114 -8.05 -3.28 -22.85
C LEU A 114 -9.58 -3.22 -22.70
N THR A 115 -10.30 -4.03 -23.47
CA THR A 115 -11.78 -4.00 -23.52
C THR A 115 -12.44 -5.10 -22.69
N GLN A 116 -11.67 -6.12 -22.27
CA GLN A 116 -12.17 -7.24 -21.47
C GLN A 116 -11.60 -7.21 -20.07
N GLY A 117 -12.47 -7.24 -19.07
CA GLY A 117 -12.08 -7.25 -17.67
C GLY A 117 -13.01 -6.46 -16.77
N MET A 118 -12.51 -6.09 -15.61
CA MET A 118 -13.23 -5.27 -14.64
C MET A 118 -13.10 -3.77 -15.02
N VAL A 119 -14.22 -3.08 -15.05
CA VAL A 119 -14.26 -1.63 -15.29
C VAL A 119 -13.87 -0.91 -14.00
N THR A 120 -12.77 -0.20 -14.04
CA THR A 120 -12.28 0.64 -12.93
C THR A 120 -12.39 2.11 -13.28
N ALA A 121 -12.19 3.00 -12.32
CA ALA A 121 -12.13 4.44 -12.55
C ALA A 121 -10.95 4.86 -13.48
N LEU A 122 -9.96 4.00 -13.65
CA LEU A 122 -8.73 4.26 -14.42
C LEU A 122 -8.71 3.52 -15.78
N GLY A 123 -9.74 2.75 -16.09
CA GLY A 123 -9.85 1.98 -17.33
C GLY A 123 -10.31 0.54 -17.08
N THR A 124 -10.46 -0.24 -18.15
CA THR A 124 -10.81 -1.67 -18.05
C THR A 124 -9.53 -2.49 -17.88
N VAL A 125 -9.49 -3.30 -16.82
CA VAL A 125 -8.33 -4.13 -16.47
C VAL A 125 -8.75 -5.60 -16.39
N PRO A 126 -8.07 -6.53 -17.07
CA PRO A 126 -8.34 -7.95 -16.95
C PRO A 126 -8.22 -8.42 -15.49
N VAL A 127 -9.12 -9.31 -15.07
CA VAL A 127 -9.18 -9.80 -13.67
C VAL A 127 -7.84 -10.37 -13.23
N LYS A 128 -7.21 -11.22 -14.04
CA LYS A 128 -5.88 -11.79 -13.77
C LYS A 128 -4.79 -10.74 -13.56
N MET A 129 -4.84 -9.65 -14.30
CA MET A 129 -3.87 -8.55 -14.16
C MET A 129 -4.13 -7.75 -12.89
N LEU A 130 -5.40 -7.54 -12.55
CA LEU A 130 -5.80 -6.89 -11.31
C LEU A 130 -5.39 -7.71 -10.08
N GLU A 131 -5.60 -9.04 -10.12
CA GLU A 131 -5.11 -9.97 -9.10
C GLU A 131 -3.58 -9.90 -8.95
N ALA A 132 -2.86 -9.92 -10.07
CA ALA A 132 -1.39 -9.85 -10.08
C ALA A 132 -0.86 -8.55 -9.45
N ILE A 133 -1.45 -7.40 -9.81
CA ILE A 133 -1.12 -6.10 -9.23
C ILE A 133 -1.41 -6.09 -7.72
N SER A 134 -2.58 -6.60 -7.33
CA SER A 134 -2.99 -6.64 -5.91
C SER A 134 -2.08 -7.54 -5.08
N CYS A 135 -1.79 -8.74 -5.55
CA CYS A 135 -0.89 -9.68 -4.87
C CYS A 135 0.55 -9.14 -4.81
N GLY A 136 1.06 -8.60 -5.93
CA GLY A 136 2.39 -7.98 -5.96
C GLY A 136 2.51 -6.84 -4.95
N ALA A 137 1.53 -5.92 -4.94
CA ALA A 137 1.53 -4.78 -4.02
C ALA A 137 1.50 -5.21 -2.55
N VAL A 138 0.66 -6.19 -2.20
CA VAL A 138 0.48 -6.60 -0.80
C VAL A 138 1.59 -7.54 -0.33
N PHE A 139 1.91 -8.59 -1.09
CA PHE A 139 2.82 -9.63 -0.63
C PHE A 139 4.27 -9.13 -0.55
N MET A 140 4.74 -8.44 -1.58
CA MET A 140 6.13 -8.00 -1.62
C MET A 140 6.40 -6.73 -0.78
N GLY A 141 5.36 -6.06 -0.29
CA GLY A 141 5.49 -5.04 0.76
C GLY A 141 6.12 -5.58 2.05
N ALA A 142 6.06 -6.90 2.27
CA ALA A 142 6.73 -7.57 3.37
C ALA A 142 8.26 -7.72 3.21
N ASN A 143 8.83 -7.44 2.04
CA ASN A 143 10.26 -7.68 1.78
C ASN A 143 11.20 -6.76 2.54
N THR A 144 10.73 -5.59 2.96
CA THR A 144 11.54 -4.62 3.70
C THR A 144 10.75 -4.00 4.85
N TYR A 145 11.43 -3.33 5.76
CA TYR A 145 10.76 -2.59 6.83
C TYR A 145 9.99 -1.37 6.34
N ILE A 146 10.35 -0.80 5.19
CA ILE A 146 9.73 0.40 4.62
C ILE A 146 8.69 0.10 3.54
N GLY A 147 8.58 -1.15 3.08
CA GLY A 147 7.60 -1.56 2.07
C GLY A 147 6.16 -1.53 2.58
N ASN A 148 5.97 -1.43 3.90
CA ASN A 148 4.65 -1.26 4.50
C ASN A 148 4.80 -0.57 5.86
N ALA A 149 3.99 0.46 6.14
CA ALA A 149 4.04 1.20 7.40
C ALA A 149 3.94 0.33 8.67
N PRO A 150 3.06 -0.71 8.74
CA PRO A 150 3.03 -1.63 9.87
C PRO A 150 4.34 -2.36 10.14
N ASN A 151 5.13 -2.70 9.12
CA ASN A 151 6.40 -3.41 9.30
C ASN A 151 7.39 -2.58 10.12
N PHE A 152 7.50 -1.31 9.80
CA PHE A 152 8.37 -0.38 10.54
C PHE A 152 7.90 -0.17 11.97
N MET A 153 6.58 -0.04 12.18
CA MET A 153 6.01 0.11 13.52
C MET A 153 6.28 -1.14 14.38
N VAL A 154 6.08 -2.34 13.84
CA VAL A 154 6.33 -3.59 14.56
C VAL A 154 7.81 -3.73 14.91
N LYS A 155 8.71 -3.36 13.99
CA LYS A 155 10.15 -3.32 14.27
C LYS A 155 10.46 -2.38 15.43
N SER A 156 9.95 -1.16 15.40
CA SER A 156 10.18 -0.16 16.45
C SER A 156 9.68 -0.64 17.81
N ILE A 157 8.45 -1.18 17.86
CA ILE A 157 7.87 -1.74 19.09
C ILE A 157 8.71 -2.91 19.61
N SER A 158 9.19 -3.79 18.73
CA SER A 158 10.02 -4.94 19.12
C SER A 158 11.34 -4.49 19.74
N ASP A 159 12.03 -3.54 19.09
CA ASP A 159 13.29 -3.00 19.59
C ASP A 159 13.10 -2.29 20.94
N GLU A 160 12.02 -1.53 21.11
CA GLU A 160 11.68 -0.86 22.37
C GLU A 160 11.40 -1.86 23.50
N ASN A 161 10.91 -3.05 23.18
CA ASN A 161 10.65 -4.13 24.15
C ASN A 161 11.81 -5.13 24.31
N GLY A 162 13.00 -4.79 23.82
CA GLY A 162 14.22 -5.57 24.02
C GLY A 162 14.36 -6.78 23.08
N VAL A 163 13.53 -6.88 22.05
CA VAL A 163 13.69 -7.88 20.98
C VAL A 163 14.56 -7.28 19.88
N ASN A 164 15.79 -7.77 19.79
CA ASN A 164 16.73 -7.31 18.76
C ASN A 164 16.28 -7.74 17.36
N MET A 165 15.74 -6.81 16.60
CA MET A 165 15.34 -7.06 15.21
C MET A 165 16.56 -6.99 14.28
N PRO A 166 16.58 -7.76 13.17
CA PRO A 166 17.64 -7.66 12.17
C PRO A 166 17.82 -6.24 11.64
N SER A 167 19.05 -5.92 11.20
CA SER A 167 19.28 -4.67 10.47
C SER A 167 18.46 -4.63 9.18
N PHE A 168 18.31 -3.45 8.59
CA PHE A 168 17.54 -3.26 7.34
C PHE A 168 17.97 -4.25 6.24
N PHE A 169 19.25 -4.36 5.97
CA PHE A 169 19.78 -5.31 4.97
C PHE A 169 19.69 -6.78 5.44
N GLY A 170 19.86 -7.02 6.73
CA GLY A 170 19.68 -8.35 7.32
C GLY A 170 18.25 -8.85 7.12
N TYR A 171 17.24 -7.99 7.32
CA TYR A 171 15.84 -8.34 7.08
C TYR A 171 15.58 -8.66 5.59
N ILE A 172 16.13 -7.87 4.66
CA ILE A 172 16.02 -8.13 3.21
C ILE A 172 16.60 -9.52 2.86
N LEU A 173 17.74 -9.89 3.44
CA LEU A 173 18.32 -11.23 3.20
C LEU A 173 17.38 -12.35 3.66
N TRP A 174 16.74 -12.23 4.83
CA TRP A 174 15.73 -13.16 5.29
C TRP A 174 14.55 -13.24 4.33
N SER A 175 14.06 -12.09 3.87
CA SER A 175 12.96 -12.02 2.89
C SER A 175 13.33 -12.70 1.57
N LEU A 176 14.53 -12.48 1.06
CA LEU A 176 15.01 -13.13 -0.17
C LEU A 176 15.03 -14.66 -0.04
N VAL A 177 15.44 -15.18 1.12
CA VAL A 177 15.53 -16.63 1.33
C VAL A 177 14.16 -17.27 1.52
N PHE A 178 13.24 -16.63 2.21
CA PHE A 178 11.96 -17.25 2.58
C PHE A 178 10.78 -16.79 1.74
N LEU A 179 10.69 -15.50 1.40
CA LEU A 179 9.53 -14.96 0.71
C LEU A 179 9.65 -15.09 -0.82
N VAL A 180 10.81 -14.81 -1.39
CA VAL A 180 10.98 -14.85 -2.86
C VAL A 180 10.68 -16.24 -3.44
N PRO A 181 11.08 -17.38 -2.85
CA PRO A 181 10.64 -18.69 -3.33
C PRO A 181 9.13 -18.88 -3.35
N VAL A 182 8.42 -18.34 -2.34
CA VAL A 182 6.95 -18.37 -2.28
C VAL A 182 6.35 -17.52 -3.39
N PHE A 183 6.89 -16.32 -3.65
CA PHE A 183 6.43 -15.46 -4.73
C PHE A 183 6.64 -16.06 -6.12
N ILE A 184 7.74 -16.79 -6.30
CA ILE A 184 7.97 -17.55 -7.55
C ILE A 184 6.90 -18.63 -7.71
N LEU A 185 6.56 -19.34 -6.65
CA LEU A 185 5.51 -20.34 -6.65
C LEU A 185 4.15 -19.73 -6.98
N ASP A 186 3.79 -18.61 -6.33
CA ASP A 186 2.56 -17.87 -6.61
C ASP A 186 2.48 -17.42 -8.07
N MET A 187 3.58 -16.88 -8.61
CA MET A 187 3.65 -16.50 -10.02
C MET A 187 3.38 -17.69 -10.94
N LEU A 188 4.03 -18.83 -10.70
CA LEU A 188 3.90 -20.02 -11.53
C LEU A 188 2.48 -20.63 -11.50
N VAL A 189 1.83 -20.56 -10.32
CA VAL A 189 0.49 -21.15 -10.13
C VAL A 189 -0.62 -20.24 -10.63
N PHE A 190 -0.51 -18.94 -10.40
CA PHE A 190 -1.64 -18.02 -10.61
C PHE A 190 -1.46 -17.08 -11.80
N PHE A 191 -0.24 -16.75 -12.23
CA PHE A 191 0.02 -15.65 -13.17
C PHE A 191 0.77 -16.06 -14.45
N MET A 192 1.09 -17.32 -14.61
CA MET A 192 1.63 -17.88 -15.87
C MET A 192 0.61 -18.58 -16.75
#